data_7b44ee4b527eecaeed7f8c6406b7ec3e
#
_entry.id   7b44ee4b527eecaeed7f8c6406b7ec3e
#
_cell.length_a   1.000
_cell.length_b   1.000
_cell.length_c   1.000
_cell.angle_alpha   90.00
_cell.angle_beta   90.00
_cell.angle_gamma   90.00
#
_symmetry.space_group_name_H-M   'P 1'
#
loop_
_entity.id
_entity.type
_entity.pdbx_description
1 polymer ?
#
loop_
_entity_poly.entity_id
_entity_poly.type
_entity_poly.pdbx_seq_one_letter_code
_entity_poly.pdbx_strand_id
1 'polypeptide(L)'
;MKSHYALTRLSLLAAGLFCANAAFASTATPGVLNVGMEITYPPFESYDADKNVVGSDPELAHSLAKAMSVKANFVDTKFPNLINGLNAGHYDAIISGMYITPERQLQARTIAYANTGAAIMVPKGSELTPQVPEDLCGLKIGLEQGTTWVAKFNQLSSDYCVPNNKGAITVNEYPSAPEVTQALLSKNIQAQVEIAGAAHMIAQRTNGRVVVSSQKLVYPQTLGIYVKKDAEATYQALVKALADSKANGEYAAILKKYDLEPVSE
;
A
#
# COMPACT_ATOMS: atom_id res chain seq x y z
N MET A 1 -57.99 -46.63 -54.33
CA MET A 1 -56.83 -46.90 -53.43
C MET A 1 -56.04 -45.63 -53.35
N LYS A 2 -56.13 -44.88 -52.20
CA LYS A 2 -55.46 -43.64 -51.96
C LYS A 2 -54.52 -43.87 -50.79
N SER A 3 -53.18 -43.76 -51.01
CA SER A 3 -52.15 -43.88 -50.04
C SER A 3 -51.89 -42.50 -49.45
N HIS A 4 -51.96 -42.36 -48.10
CA HIS A 4 -51.62 -41.17 -47.39
C HIS A 4 -50.19 -41.32 -46.77
N TYR A 5 -49.23 -40.52 -47.24
CA TYR A 5 -47.92 -40.41 -46.56
C TYR A 5 -48.01 -39.31 -45.54
N ALA A 6 -47.87 -39.70 -44.29
CA ALA A 6 -47.69 -38.75 -43.17
C ALA A 6 -46.21 -38.36 -43.05
N LEU A 7 -45.90 -37.09 -43.27
CA LEU A 7 -44.57 -36.51 -42.99
C LEU A 7 -44.48 -36.15 -41.51
N THR A 8 -43.70 -36.88 -40.73
CA THR A 8 -43.30 -36.55 -39.38
C THR A 8 -42.14 -35.52 -39.42
N ARG A 9 -42.42 -34.31 -39.00
CA ARG A 9 -41.39 -33.27 -38.80
C ARG A 9 -40.68 -33.52 -37.48
N LEU A 10 -39.42 -33.90 -37.56
CA LEU A 10 -38.52 -34.05 -36.42
C LEU A 10 -37.89 -32.65 -36.09
N SER A 11 -38.38 -32.00 -35.03
CA SER A 11 -37.84 -30.73 -34.56
C SER A 11 -36.63 -31.02 -33.69
N LEU A 12 -35.40 -30.75 -34.19
CA LEU A 12 -34.18 -30.73 -33.39
C LEU A 12 -34.18 -29.45 -32.54
N LEU A 13 -34.39 -29.57 -31.23
CA LEU A 13 -34.02 -28.53 -30.27
C LEU A 13 -32.49 -28.57 -30.08
N ALA A 14 -31.79 -27.60 -30.64
CA ALA A 14 -30.40 -27.33 -30.31
C ALA A 14 -30.35 -26.63 -28.96
N ALA A 15 -30.12 -27.40 -27.89
CA ALA A 15 -29.78 -26.83 -26.58
C ALA A 15 -28.35 -26.23 -26.65
N GLY A 16 -28.26 -24.92 -26.85
CA GLY A 16 -26.99 -24.19 -26.73
C GLY A 16 -26.50 -24.24 -25.30
N LEU A 17 -25.49 -25.05 -25.01
CA LEU A 17 -24.70 -24.91 -23.78
C LEU A 17 -23.98 -23.56 -23.82
N PHE A 18 -24.51 -22.57 -23.10
CA PHE A 18 -23.74 -21.39 -22.69
C PHE A 18 -22.71 -21.87 -21.66
N CYS A 19 -21.51 -22.24 -22.11
CA CYS A 19 -20.35 -22.29 -21.23
C CYS A 19 -20.05 -20.86 -20.79
N ALA A 20 -20.56 -20.45 -19.62
CA ALA A 20 -20.07 -19.31 -18.95
C ALA A 20 -18.60 -19.60 -18.62
N ASN A 21 -17.67 -19.06 -19.42
CA ASN A 21 -16.27 -18.99 -19.06
C ASN A 21 -16.22 -18.09 -17.83
N ALA A 22 -16.25 -18.67 -16.64
CA ALA A 22 -15.77 -18.00 -15.44
C ALA A 22 -14.29 -17.71 -15.70
N ALA A 23 -13.99 -16.48 -16.06
CA ALA A 23 -12.63 -15.99 -16.12
C ALA A 23 -12.10 -16.03 -14.69
N PHE A 24 -11.50 -17.15 -14.30
CA PHE A 24 -10.78 -17.24 -13.05
C PHE A 24 -9.68 -16.18 -13.11
N ALA A 25 -9.60 -15.34 -12.07
CA ALA A 25 -8.51 -14.40 -11.94
C ALA A 25 -7.19 -15.18 -12.05
N SER A 26 -6.35 -14.77 -13.00
CA SER A 26 -5.06 -15.44 -13.23
C SER A 26 -4.10 -15.00 -12.15
N THR A 27 -4.06 -15.76 -11.05
CA THR A 27 -3.07 -15.65 -9.98
C THR A 27 -1.99 -16.71 -10.18
N ALA A 28 -0.75 -16.48 -9.70
CA ALA A 28 0.35 -17.43 -9.81
C ALA A 28 0.00 -18.77 -9.13
N THR A 29 -0.75 -18.72 -8.03
CA THR A 29 -1.31 -19.90 -7.36
C THR A 29 -2.82 -19.93 -7.60
N PRO A 30 -3.38 -20.96 -8.28
CA PRO A 30 -4.80 -21.01 -8.54
C PRO A 30 -5.65 -20.88 -7.28
N GLY A 31 -6.62 -19.95 -7.29
CA GLY A 31 -7.52 -19.69 -6.16
C GLY A 31 -6.94 -18.92 -4.99
N VAL A 32 -5.70 -18.39 -5.12
CA VAL A 32 -5.04 -17.60 -4.07
C VAL A 32 -4.46 -16.34 -4.65
N LEU A 33 -4.76 -15.20 -4.06
CA LEU A 33 -4.08 -13.92 -4.29
C LEU A 33 -2.96 -13.78 -3.26
N ASN A 34 -1.72 -13.97 -3.68
CA ASN A 34 -0.56 -13.72 -2.84
C ASN A 34 -0.23 -12.23 -2.83
N VAL A 35 -0.17 -11.62 -1.66
CA VAL A 35 0.10 -10.19 -1.48
C VAL A 35 1.37 -10.01 -0.67
N GLY A 36 2.37 -9.35 -1.27
CA GLY A 36 3.59 -8.93 -0.58
C GLY A 36 3.34 -7.69 0.25
N MET A 37 3.79 -7.70 1.50
CA MET A 37 3.72 -6.56 2.41
C MET A 37 4.79 -6.66 3.50
N GLU A 38 5.18 -5.53 4.12
CA GLU A 38 6.04 -5.54 5.31
C GLU A 38 5.17 -5.51 6.57
N ILE A 39 4.97 -6.68 7.22
CA ILE A 39 3.99 -6.86 8.31
C ILE A 39 4.51 -6.29 9.64
N THR A 40 5.06 -5.07 9.61
CA THR A 40 5.56 -4.34 10.79
C THR A 40 5.14 -2.86 10.80
N TYR A 41 4.15 -2.49 9.97
CA TYR A 41 3.79 -1.09 9.72
C TYR A 41 2.32 -0.75 10.05
N PRO A 42 1.88 -0.85 11.33
CA PRO A 42 0.53 -0.49 11.73
C PRO A 42 0.27 1.02 11.56
N PRO A 43 -0.95 1.44 11.19
CA PRO A 43 -2.18 0.66 11.03
C PRO A 43 -2.36 0.03 9.65
N PHE A 44 -1.35 0.14 8.75
CA PHE A 44 -1.42 -0.41 7.41
C PHE A 44 -1.39 -1.94 7.46
N GLU A 45 -0.33 -2.54 7.99
CA GLU A 45 -0.21 -3.97 8.20
C GLU A 45 0.63 -4.31 9.46
N SER A 46 0.17 -5.27 10.23
CA SER A 46 0.90 -5.81 11.40
C SER A 46 0.30 -7.13 11.83
N TYR A 47 1.01 -7.87 12.69
CA TYR A 47 0.45 -9.02 13.38
C TYR A 47 -0.33 -8.55 14.62
N ASP A 48 -1.51 -9.16 14.85
CA ASP A 48 -2.23 -9.07 16.12
C ASP A 48 -1.65 -10.06 17.16
N ALA A 49 -2.29 -10.14 18.34
CA ALA A 49 -1.85 -11.03 19.41
C ALA A 49 -1.94 -12.52 19.03
N ASP A 50 -2.87 -12.87 18.14
CA ASP A 50 -3.11 -14.23 17.65
C ASP A 50 -2.30 -14.55 16.39
N LYS A 51 -1.38 -13.64 15.99
CA LYS A 51 -0.56 -13.72 14.78
C LYS A 51 -1.33 -13.67 13.47
N ASN A 52 -2.54 -13.13 13.47
CA ASN A 52 -3.23 -12.80 12.23
C ASN A 52 -2.67 -11.49 11.66
N VAL A 53 -2.64 -11.41 10.34
CA VAL A 53 -2.26 -10.16 9.64
C VAL A 53 -3.47 -9.23 9.62
N VAL A 54 -3.31 -8.04 10.21
CA VAL A 54 -4.37 -7.05 10.39
C VAL A 54 -3.91 -5.66 9.95
N GLY A 55 -4.85 -4.82 9.55
CA GLY A 55 -4.61 -3.44 9.12
C GLY A 55 -5.43 -3.07 7.89
N SER A 56 -5.26 -1.83 7.42
CA SER A 56 -5.98 -1.33 6.24
C SER A 56 -5.68 -2.14 4.98
N ASP A 57 -4.44 -2.50 4.77
CA ASP A 57 -3.98 -3.15 3.57
C ASP A 57 -4.38 -4.64 3.51
N PRO A 58 -4.28 -5.43 4.60
CA PRO A 58 -4.89 -6.75 4.67
C PRO A 58 -6.42 -6.74 4.49
N GLU A 59 -7.13 -5.78 5.08
CA GLU A 59 -8.59 -5.67 4.90
C GLU A 59 -8.94 -5.36 3.45
N LEU A 60 -8.23 -4.44 2.80
CA LEU A 60 -8.38 -4.18 1.38
C LEU A 60 -8.09 -5.44 0.54
N ALA A 61 -6.98 -6.13 0.81
CA ALA A 61 -6.61 -7.35 0.11
C ALA A 61 -7.67 -8.45 0.26
N HIS A 62 -8.26 -8.61 1.44
CA HIS A 62 -9.37 -9.55 1.65
C HIS A 62 -10.63 -9.17 0.86
N SER A 63 -10.99 -7.88 0.83
CA SER A 63 -12.13 -7.39 0.02
C SER A 63 -11.91 -7.67 -1.48
N LEU A 64 -10.70 -7.38 -1.99
CA LEU A 64 -10.34 -7.64 -3.38
C LEU A 64 -10.35 -9.14 -3.70
N ALA A 65 -9.73 -9.97 -2.86
CA ALA A 65 -9.70 -11.42 -3.04
C ALA A 65 -11.11 -12.03 -3.05
N LYS A 66 -12.00 -11.55 -2.16
CA LYS A 66 -13.42 -11.94 -2.14
C LYS A 66 -14.12 -11.61 -3.45
N ALA A 67 -13.93 -10.39 -3.99
CA ALA A 67 -14.49 -9.97 -5.27
C ALA A 67 -13.94 -10.79 -6.44
N MET A 68 -12.68 -11.24 -6.36
CA MET A 68 -12.04 -12.14 -7.33
C MET A 68 -12.41 -13.62 -7.14
N SER A 69 -13.20 -13.98 -6.11
CA SER A 69 -13.53 -15.37 -5.73
C SER A 69 -12.29 -16.23 -5.41
N VAL A 70 -11.26 -15.63 -4.81
CA VAL A 70 -10.03 -16.29 -4.35
C VAL A 70 -9.79 -16.02 -2.87
N LYS A 71 -8.77 -16.65 -2.28
CA LYS A 71 -8.31 -16.36 -0.90
C LYS A 71 -7.12 -15.42 -0.93
N ALA A 72 -7.06 -14.47 0.00
CA ALA A 72 -5.86 -13.68 0.22
C ALA A 72 -4.83 -14.50 1.04
N ASN A 73 -3.56 -14.40 0.66
CA ASN A 73 -2.42 -14.90 1.41
C ASN A 73 -1.36 -13.80 1.47
N PHE A 74 -0.71 -13.63 2.62
CA PHE A 74 0.24 -12.55 2.86
C PHE A 74 1.66 -13.07 2.93
N VAL A 75 2.56 -12.41 2.21
CA VAL A 75 3.99 -12.76 2.16
C VAL A 75 4.78 -11.61 2.77
N ASP A 76 5.28 -11.84 3.99
CA ASP A 76 6.10 -10.86 4.71
C ASP A 76 7.43 -10.62 3.98
N THR A 77 7.66 -9.39 3.58
CA THR A 77 8.83 -9.00 2.80
C THR A 77 9.26 -7.61 3.21
N LYS A 78 10.54 -7.40 3.46
CA LYS A 78 11.09 -6.07 3.77
C LYS A 78 10.74 -5.05 2.69
N PHE A 79 10.31 -3.85 3.09
CA PHE A 79 9.81 -2.81 2.20
C PHE A 79 10.72 -2.51 0.99
N PRO A 80 12.06 -2.35 1.13
CA PRO A 80 12.94 -2.09 -0.02
C PRO A 80 13.02 -3.24 -1.02
N ASN A 81 12.58 -4.44 -0.64
CA ASN A 81 12.63 -5.65 -1.49
C ASN A 81 11.29 -5.96 -2.17
N LEU A 82 10.21 -5.24 -1.84
CA LEU A 82 8.86 -5.56 -2.33
C LEU A 82 8.77 -5.57 -3.86
N ILE A 83 9.26 -4.54 -4.56
CA ILE A 83 9.18 -4.49 -6.03
C ILE A 83 10.04 -5.59 -6.67
N ASN A 84 11.20 -5.88 -6.10
CA ASN A 84 12.06 -6.97 -6.60
C ASN A 84 11.37 -8.34 -6.42
N GLY A 85 10.74 -8.58 -5.27
CA GLY A 85 9.98 -9.80 -5.01
C GLY A 85 8.77 -9.96 -5.95
N LEU A 86 8.05 -8.86 -6.25
CA LEU A 86 6.98 -8.85 -7.24
C LEU A 86 7.49 -9.26 -8.62
N ASN A 87 8.58 -8.65 -9.07
CA ASN A 87 9.17 -8.94 -10.38
C ASN A 87 9.75 -10.37 -10.47
N ALA A 88 10.20 -10.91 -9.35
CA ALA A 88 10.63 -12.31 -9.23
C ALA A 88 9.45 -13.30 -9.16
N GLY A 89 8.21 -12.82 -9.01
CA GLY A 89 7.02 -13.67 -8.95
C GLY A 89 6.78 -14.33 -7.59
N HIS A 90 7.30 -13.75 -6.50
CA HIS A 90 7.08 -14.28 -5.15
C HIS A 90 5.63 -14.05 -4.67
N TYR A 91 4.94 -13.09 -5.25
CA TYR A 91 3.52 -12.74 -5.00
C TYR A 91 2.91 -12.09 -6.24
N ASP A 92 1.58 -12.00 -6.26
CA ASP A 92 0.79 -11.50 -7.39
C ASP A 92 0.67 -9.96 -7.36
N ALA A 93 0.64 -9.39 -6.16
CA ALA A 93 0.49 -7.95 -5.93
C ALA A 93 1.26 -7.50 -4.69
N ILE A 94 1.53 -6.19 -4.60
CA ILE A 94 1.97 -5.52 -3.38
C ILE A 94 0.85 -4.61 -2.91
N ILE A 95 0.51 -4.69 -1.63
CA ILE A 95 -0.33 -3.72 -0.91
C ILE A 95 0.35 -3.54 0.44
N SER A 96 1.07 -2.41 0.64
CA SER A 96 1.95 -2.21 1.81
C SER A 96 2.28 -0.73 2.01
N GLY A 97 1.27 0.11 2.20
CA GLY A 97 1.48 1.55 2.42
C GLY A 97 2.36 2.23 1.37
N MET A 98 2.45 1.67 0.17
CA MET A 98 3.44 2.05 -0.83
C MET A 98 2.92 3.16 -1.75
N TYR A 99 3.59 4.32 -1.74
CA TYR A 99 3.25 5.45 -2.61
C TYR A 99 3.54 5.16 -4.08
N ILE A 100 2.64 5.62 -4.95
CA ILE A 100 2.85 5.62 -6.40
C ILE A 100 3.87 6.71 -6.76
N THR A 101 4.91 6.33 -7.51
CA THR A 101 5.90 7.27 -8.09
C THR A 101 6.22 6.90 -9.52
N PRO A 102 6.69 7.88 -10.34
CA PRO A 102 7.12 7.59 -11.70
C PRO A 102 8.18 6.48 -11.78
N GLU A 103 9.16 6.48 -10.87
CA GLU A 103 10.25 5.51 -10.83
C GLU A 103 9.73 4.08 -10.55
N ARG A 104 8.77 3.94 -9.64
CA ARG A 104 8.12 2.66 -9.34
C ARG A 104 7.21 2.20 -10.49
N GLN A 105 6.53 3.14 -11.16
CA GLN A 105 5.72 2.84 -12.34
C GLN A 105 6.55 2.38 -13.54
N LEU A 106 7.84 2.72 -13.61
CA LEU A 106 8.76 2.11 -14.58
C LEU A 106 9.00 0.62 -14.32
N GLN A 107 8.78 0.12 -13.10
CA GLN A 107 9.07 -1.25 -12.69
C GLN A 107 7.82 -2.13 -12.54
N ALA A 108 6.65 -1.54 -12.23
CA ALA A 108 5.39 -2.25 -12.01
C ALA A 108 4.21 -1.40 -12.47
N ARG A 109 3.06 -2.04 -12.71
CA ARG A 109 1.77 -1.34 -12.91
C ARG A 109 1.19 -0.97 -11.55
N THR A 110 0.41 0.10 -11.50
CA THR A 110 -0.18 0.58 -10.25
C THR A 110 -1.68 0.80 -10.38
N ILE A 111 -2.39 0.55 -9.29
CA ILE A 111 -3.81 0.87 -9.10
C ILE A 111 -3.91 1.73 -7.86
N ALA A 112 -4.33 2.99 -7.99
CA ALA A 112 -4.47 3.89 -6.87
C ALA A 112 -5.62 3.48 -5.95
N TYR A 113 -5.39 3.47 -4.61
CA TYR A 113 -6.44 3.08 -3.67
C TYR A 113 -6.71 4.07 -2.55
N ALA A 114 -5.77 4.93 -2.14
CA ALA A 114 -6.01 5.93 -1.13
C ALA A 114 -5.05 7.12 -1.27
N ASN A 115 -5.46 8.29 -0.77
CA ASN A 115 -4.60 9.45 -0.60
C ASN A 115 -4.25 9.60 0.87
N THR A 116 -3.01 9.99 1.15
CA THR A 116 -2.52 10.32 2.48
C THR A 116 -1.29 11.23 2.35
N GLY A 117 -0.58 11.48 3.43
CA GLY A 117 0.67 12.21 3.45
C GLY A 117 1.51 11.76 4.63
N ALA A 118 2.70 12.33 4.75
CA ALA A 118 3.58 12.06 5.86
C ALA A 118 3.34 13.02 7.04
N ALA A 119 3.82 12.63 8.21
CA ALA A 119 3.90 13.44 9.40
C ALA A 119 5.33 13.38 9.98
N ILE A 120 5.76 14.49 10.58
CA ILE A 120 7.06 14.59 11.24
C ILE A 120 6.88 14.28 12.72
N MET A 121 7.78 13.48 13.26
CA MET A 121 7.76 13.01 14.65
C MET A 121 9.05 13.39 15.36
N VAL A 122 8.94 13.74 16.64
CA VAL A 122 10.07 14.07 17.52
C VAL A 122 9.89 13.39 18.89
N PRO A 123 10.94 13.27 19.70
CA PRO A 123 10.81 12.83 21.09
C PRO A 123 9.93 13.80 21.89
N LYS A 124 9.10 13.28 22.81
CA LYS A 124 8.33 14.10 23.74
C LYS A 124 9.25 15.02 24.56
N GLY A 125 8.88 16.29 24.66
CA GLY A 125 9.67 17.29 25.38
C GLY A 125 10.88 17.78 24.60
N SER A 126 11.00 17.46 23.30
CA SER A 126 11.96 18.10 22.42
C SER A 126 11.68 19.59 22.30
N GLU A 127 12.74 20.40 22.27
CA GLU A 127 12.64 21.82 21.91
C GLU A 127 12.38 22.02 20.41
N LEU A 128 12.65 20.98 19.60
CA LEU A 128 12.39 20.97 18.17
C LEU A 128 10.90 20.68 17.94
N THR A 129 10.24 21.55 17.17
CA THR A 129 8.82 21.41 16.79
C THR A 129 8.65 21.60 15.30
N PRO A 130 9.32 20.79 14.45
CA PRO A 130 9.25 20.93 12.99
C PRO A 130 7.81 20.73 12.50
N GLN A 131 7.33 21.67 11.67
CA GLN A 131 5.98 21.66 11.10
C GLN A 131 6.00 21.33 9.61
N VAL A 132 7.08 21.67 8.93
CA VAL A 132 7.27 21.52 7.49
C VAL A 132 8.63 20.90 7.20
N PRO A 133 8.84 20.32 6.01
CA PRO A 133 10.11 19.68 5.65
C PRO A 133 11.33 20.58 5.83
N GLU A 134 11.18 21.87 5.55
CA GLU A 134 12.27 22.87 5.66
C GLU A 134 12.75 23.10 7.09
N ASP A 135 11.93 22.80 8.09
CA ASP A 135 12.31 22.87 9.51
C ASP A 135 13.29 21.76 9.91
N LEU A 136 13.49 20.77 9.04
CA LEU A 136 14.45 19.67 9.26
C LEU A 136 15.87 20.01 8.79
N CYS A 137 16.09 21.19 8.21
CA CYS A 137 17.43 21.66 7.84
C CYS A 137 18.36 21.68 9.05
N GLY A 138 19.57 21.13 8.88
CA GLY A 138 20.58 21.02 9.95
C GLY A 138 20.34 19.87 10.92
N LEU A 139 19.26 19.11 10.78
CA LEU A 139 18.93 18.01 11.67
C LEU A 139 19.38 16.65 11.11
N LYS A 140 19.58 15.71 12.03
CA LYS A 140 19.75 14.30 11.73
C LYS A 140 18.39 13.61 11.81
N ILE A 141 17.89 13.12 10.68
CA ILE A 141 16.59 12.46 10.57
C ILE A 141 16.75 10.98 10.28
N GLY A 142 15.77 10.18 10.70
CA GLY A 142 15.68 8.76 10.37
C GLY A 142 14.53 8.47 9.42
N LEU A 143 14.80 7.61 8.46
CA LEU A 143 13.83 7.16 7.46
C LEU A 143 14.00 5.66 7.24
N GLU A 144 12.92 5.01 6.84
CA GLU A 144 13.00 3.64 6.37
C GLU A 144 13.58 3.59 4.96
N GLN A 145 14.45 2.60 4.71
CA GLN A 145 15.09 2.34 3.42
C GLN A 145 14.05 2.10 2.32
N GLY A 146 14.33 2.63 1.12
CA GLY A 146 13.47 2.47 -0.04
C GLY A 146 12.21 3.34 -0.03
N THR A 147 11.98 4.15 1.00
CA THR A 147 10.90 5.13 1.02
C THR A 147 11.20 6.32 0.09
N THR A 148 10.15 6.96 -0.41
CA THR A 148 10.29 8.12 -1.31
C THR A 148 10.90 9.33 -0.61
N TRP A 149 10.85 9.36 0.70
CA TRP A 149 11.33 10.48 1.51
C TRP A 149 12.85 10.59 1.51
N VAL A 150 13.58 9.48 1.37
CA VAL A 150 15.06 9.49 1.29
C VAL A 150 15.52 10.43 0.18
N ALA A 151 15.03 10.24 -1.04
CA ALA A 151 15.37 11.12 -2.15
C ALA A 151 14.88 12.56 -1.95
N LYS A 152 13.63 12.74 -1.45
CA LYS A 152 13.05 14.07 -1.21
C LYS A 152 13.83 14.89 -0.19
N PHE A 153 14.26 14.30 0.93
CA PHE A 153 15.02 15.03 1.95
C PHE A 153 16.47 15.26 1.54
N ASN A 154 17.10 14.34 0.80
CA ASN A 154 18.41 14.60 0.20
C ASN A 154 18.33 15.77 -0.80
N GLN A 155 17.31 15.81 -1.65
CA GLN A 155 17.09 16.90 -2.58
C GLN A 155 16.81 18.23 -1.84
N LEU A 156 15.91 18.23 -0.83
CA LEU A 156 15.64 19.42 -0.01
C LEU A 156 16.93 19.95 0.66
N SER A 157 17.77 19.03 1.15
CA SER A 157 19.06 19.39 1.75
C SER A 157 19.96 20.12 0.76
N SER A 158 20.12 19.58 -0.47
CA SER A 158 21.00 20.16 -1.50
C SER A 158 20.44 21.44 -2.11
N ASP A 159 19.12 21.49 -2.37
CA ASP A 159 18.52 22.55 -3.19
C ASP A 159 18.03 23.73 -2.34
N TYR A 160 17.78 23.50 -1.04
CA TYR A 160 17.25 24.54 -0.15
C TYR A 160 18.09 24.74 1.11
N CYS A 161 18.37 23.71 1.91
CA CYS A 161 18.99 23.90 3.21
C CYS A 161 20.41 24.48 3.10
N VAL A 162 21.26 23.85 2.30
CA VAL A 162 22.67 24.23 2.14
C VAL A 162 22.80 25.61 1.49
N PRO A 163 22.14 25.92 0.36
CA PRO A 163 22.24 27.23 -0.27
C PRO A 163 21.74 28.37 0.61
N ASN A 164 20.80 28.12 1.52
CA ASN A 164 20.27 29.12 2.47
C ASN A 164 20.99 29.14 3.81
N ASN A 165 22.16 28.50 3.95
CA ASN A 165 22.96 28.44 5.17
C ASN A 165 22.20 27.89 6.40
N LYS A 166 21.21 27.01 6.20
CA LYS A 166 20.41 26.38 7.27
C LYS A 166 21.00 25.07 7.78
N GLY A 167 22.14 24.62 7.22
CA GLY A 167 22.74 23.33 7.52
C GLY A 167 22.11 22.18 6.71
N ALA A 168 22.93 21.20 6.35
CA ALA A 168 22.46 20.04 5.61
C ALA A 168 21.57 19.14 6.48
N ILE A 169 20.54 18.53 5.89
CA ILE A 169 19.82 17.41 6.51
C ILE A 169 20.72 16.17 6.44
N THR A 170 20.93 15.50 7.57
CA THR A 170 21.60 14.20 7.61
C THR A 170 20.55 13.11 7.63
N VAL A 171 20.37 12.39 6.51
CA VAL A 171 19.43 11.26 6.42
C VAL A 171 20.12 9.99 6.88
N ASN A 172 19.59 9.35 7.92
CA ASN A 172 19.97 8.02 8.37
C ASN A 172 18.89 7.03 7.96
N GLU A 173 19.28 6.01 7.20
CA GLU A 173 18.36 4.99 6.73
C GLU A 173 18.38 3.75 7.62
N TYR A 174 17.21 3.17 7.88
CA TYR A 174 17.01 1.99 8.72
C TYR A 174 16.22 0.92 7.97
N PRO A 175 16.38 -0.36 8.33
CA PRO A 175 15.70 -1.48 7.64
C PRO A 175 14.18 -1.50 7.80
N SER A 176 13.61 -0.82 8.82
CA SER A 176 12.18 -0.79 9.10
C SER A 176 11.76 0.41 9.96
N ALA A 177 10.49 0.81 9.90
CA ALA A 177 9.95 1.89 10.73
C ALA A 177 10.11 1.68 12.25
N PRO A 178 9.96 0.47 12.83
CA PRO A 178 10.27 0.22 14.23
C PRO A 178 11.72 0.54 14.61
N GLU A 179 12.69 0.25 13.74
CA GLU A 179 14.11 0.56 13.98
C GLU A 179 14.39 2.06 13.91
N VAL A 180 13.73 2.79 13.00
CA VAL A 180 13.75 4.26 12.99
C VAL A 180 13.25 4.80 14.33
N THR A 181 12.12 4.28 14.82
CA THR A 181 11.52 4.69 16.10
C THR A 181 12.46 4.43 17.28
N GLN A 182 13.17 3.29 17.29
CA GLN A 182 14.18 3.01 18.31
C GLN A 182 15.35 4.00 18.26
N ALA A 183 15.80 4.36 17.06
CA ALA A 183 16.84 5.38 16.88
C ALA A 183 16.38 6.77 17.37
N LEU A 184 15.11 7.12 17.17
CA LEU A 184 14.52 8.36 17.70
C LEU A 184 14.46 8.35 19.23
N LEU A 185 13.98 7.26 19.82
CA LEU A 185 13.87 7.10 21.27
C LEU A 185 15.24 7.09 21.97
N SER A 186 16.28 6.56 21.32
CA SER A 186 17.67 6.56 21.81
C SER A 186 18.42 7.85 21.49
N LYS A 187 17.76 8.83 20.85
CA LYS A 187 18.34 10.14 20.48
C LYS A 187 19.50 10.05 19.46
N ASN A 188 19.59 8.96 18.72
CA ASN A 188 20.54 8.82 17.60
C ASN A 188 20.15 9.69 16.40
N ILE A 189 18.85 9.99 16.28
CA ILE A 189 18.23 10.91 15.34
C ILE A 189 17.36 11.91 16.11
N GLN A 190 17.04 13.05 15.47
CA GLN A 190 16.28 14.14 16.08
C GLN A 190 14.83 14.17 15.62
N ALA A 191 14.57 13.63 14.41
CA ALA A 191 13.23 13.49 13.87
C ALA A 191 13.08 12.21 13.04
N GLN A 192 11.86 11.73 12.93
CA GLN A 192 11.41 10.61 12.09
C GLN A 192 10.27 11.10 11.22
N VAL A 193 10.15 10.58 10.00
CA VAL A 193 9.02 10.89 9.09
C VAL A 193 8.37 9.58 8.67
N GLU A 194 7.04 9.52 8.85
CA GLU A 194 6.21 8.35 8.54
C GLU A 194 4.92 8.78 7.86
N ILE A 195 4.20 7.83 7.24
CA ILE A 195 2.81 8.08 6.84
C ILE A 195 2.01 8.47 8.08
N ALA A 196 1.14 9.46 7.97
CA ALA A 196 0.47 10.07 9.12
C ALA A 196 -0.25 9.05 10.02
N GLY A 197 -0.96 8.08 9.45
CA GLY A 197 -1.60 7.00 10.22
C GLY A 197 -0.59 6.19 11.05
N ALA A 198 0.56 5.84 10.47
CA ALA A 198 1.63 5.14 11.17
C ALA A 198 2.28 6.03 12.24
N ALA A 199 2.52 7.31 11.95
CA ALA A 199 3.05 8.26 12.92
C ALA A 199 2.17 8.38 14.17
N HIS A 200 0.85 8.49 14.00
CA HIS A 200 -0.10 8.50 15.12
C HIS A 200 -0.10 7.18 15.90
N MET A 201 -0.04 6.05 15.21
CA MET A 201 0.01 4.74 15.85
C MET A 201 1.32 4.54 16.63
N ILE A 202 2.46 4.98 16.10
CA ILE A 202 3.75 4.97 16.81
C ILE A 202 3.67 5.84 18.07
N ALA A 203 3.09 7.04 17.99
CA ALA A 203 2.92 7.91 19.15
C ALA A 203 2.10 7.21 20.26
N GLN A 204 1.01 6.52 19.89
CA GLN A 204 0.20 5.74 20.83
C GLN A 204 0.97 4.55 21.42
N ARG A 205 1.61 3.72 20.57
CA ARG A 205 2.34 2.51 21.00
C ARG A 205 3.57 2.82 21.85
N THR A 206 4.16 4.01 21.69
CA THR A 206 5.25 4.49 22.54
C THR A 206 4.77 5.16 23.83
N ASN A 207 3.45 5.11 24.14
CA ASN A 207 2.84 5.80 25.26
C ASN A 207 3.17 7.30 25.27
N GLY A 208 3.20 7.92 24.10
CA GLY A 208 3.49 9.35 23.91
C GLY A 208 4.94 9.73 24.16
N ARG A 209 5.89 8.79 24.21
CA ARG A 209 7.34 9.12 24.26
C ARG A 209 7.84 9.73 22.95
N VAL A 210 7.16 9.42 21.85
CA VAL A 210 7.31 10.07 20.55
C VAL A 210 6.00 10.80 20.28
N VAL A 211 6.08 12.00 19.69
CA VAL A 211 4.92 12.83 19.35
C VAL A 211 5.00 13.29 17.91
N VAL A 212 3.85 13.42 17.26
CA VAL A 212 3.72 14.07 15.96
C VAL A 212 3.84 15.57 16.18
N SER A 213 4.81 16.21 15.52
CA SER A 213 5.03 17.67 15.61
C SER A 213 4.30 18.42 14.49
N SER A 214 4.26 17.90 13.27
CA SER A 214 3.61 18.56 12.14
C SER A 214 2.09 18.56 12.30
N GLN A 215 1.48 19.74 12.21
CA GLN A 215 0.01 19.89 12.29
C GLN A 215 -0.70 19.53 10.98
N LYS A 216 0.01 19.61 9.86
CA LYS A 216 -0.49 19.28 8.53
C LYS A 216 0.31 18.14 7.93
N LEU A 217 -0.31 17.43 7.03
CA LEU A 217 0.38 16.42 6.23
C LEU A 217 1.49 17.07 5.40
N VAL A 218 2.67 16.47 5.44
CA VAL A 218 3.77 16.81 4.55
C VAL A 218 3.83 15.81 3.41
N TYR A 219 4.26 16.26 2.23
CA TYR A 219 4.36 15.43 1.04
C TYR A 219 3.12 14.56 0.77
N PRO A 220 1.92 15.15 0.53
CA PRO A 220 0.73 14.39 0.15
C PRO A 220 1.02 13.51 -1.06
N GLN A 221 0.61 12.24 -1.01
CA GLN A 221 0.86 11.25 -2.04
C GLN A 221 -0.26 10.21 -2.07
N THR A 222 -0.35 9.48 -3.19
CA THR A 222 -1.33 8.41 -3.40
C THR A 222 -0.70 7.05 -3.15
N LEU A 223 -1.36 6.21 -2.38
CA LEU A 223 -1.02 4.80 -2.16
C LEU A 223 -1.50 3.94 -3.33
N GLY A 224 -0.72 2.94 -3.69
CA GLY A 224 -1.00 2.06 -4.82
C GLY A 224 -0.88 0.59 -4.52
N ILE A 225 -1.75 -0.19 -5.19
CA ILE A 225 -1.57 -1.62 -5.39
C ILE A 225 -0.59 -1.77 -6.55
N TYR A 226 0.43 -2.60 -6.40
CA TYR A 226 1.42 -2.84 -7.45
C TYR A 226 1.25 -4.24 -8.03
N VAL A 227 1.34 -4.35 -9.35
CA VAL A 227 1.22 -5.60 -10.10
C VAL A 227 2.35 -5.68 -11.12
N LYS A 228 2.86 -6.87 -11.37
CA LYS A 228 3.91 -7.08 -12.37
C LYS A 228 3.48 -6.56 -13.74
N LYS A 229 4.38 -5.96 -14.50
CA LYS A 229 4.05 -5.29 -15.78
C LYS A 229 3.37 -6.19 -16.82
N ASP A 230 3.79 -7.43 -16.88
CA ASP A 230 3.30 -8.44 -17.84
C ASP A 230 2.10 -9.24 -17.32
N ALA A 231 1.66 -9.03 -16.07
CA ALA A 231 0.51 -9.71 -15.46
C ALA A 231 -0.82 -9.00 -15.78
N GLU A 232 -1.17 -8.85 -17.05
CA GLU A 232 -2.37 -8.13 -17.51
C GLU A 232 -3.66 -8.67 -16.88
N ALA A 233 -3.82 -9.98 -16.87
CA ALA A 233 -5.05 -10.60 -16.33
C ALA A 233 -5.23 -10.32 -14.83
N THR A 234 -4.15 -10.42 -14.03
CA THR A 234 -4.17 -10.08 -12.61
C THR A 234 -4.47 -8.59 -12.39
N TYR A 235 -3.87 -7.72 -13.19
CA TYR A 235 -4.12 -6.28 -13.12
C TYR A 235 -5.60 -5.96 -13.37
N GLN A 236 -6.18 -6.47 -14.45
CA GLN A 236 -7.60 -6.23 -14.79
C GLN A 236 -8.55 -6.81 -13.74
N ALA A 237 -8.22 -7.99 -13.19
CA ALA A 237 -8.99 -8.58 -12.10
C ALA A 237 -8.98 -7.72 -10.84
N LEU A 238 -7.84 -7.15 -10.45
CA LEU A 238 -7.72 -6.25 -9.31
C LEU A 238 -8.41 -4.90 -9.55
N VAL A 239 -8.32 -4.34 -10.76
CA VAL A 239 -9.08 -3.11 -11.13
C VAL A 239 -10.58 -3.35 -10.97
N LYS A 240 -11.08 -4.46 -11.52
CA LYS A 240 -12.49 -4.82 -11.37
C LYS A 240 -12.87 -5.06 -9.91
N ALA A 241 -12.05 -5.79 -9.16
CA ALA A 241 -12.31 -6.09 -7.75
C ALA A 241 -12.36 -4.82 -6.91
N LEU A 242 -11.50 -3.83 -7.18
CA LEU A 242 -11.55 -2.53 -6.50
C LEU A 242 -12.83 -1.76 -6.85
N ALA A 243 -13.26 -1.80 -8.11
CA ALA A 243 -14.53 -1.20 -8.52
C ALA A 243 -15.73 -1.87 -7.82
N ASP A 244 -15.74 -3.20 -7.73
CA ASP A 244 -16.77 -3.97 -7.03
C ASP A 244 -16.78 -3.64 -5.52
N SER A 245 -15.59 -3.51 -4.89
CA SER A 245 -15.44 -3.12 -3.47
C SER A 245 -15.89 -1.67 -3.20
N LYS A 246 -15.68 -0.77 -4.17
CA LYS A 246 -16.24 0.60 -4.11
C LYS A 246 -17.76 0.57 -4.22
N ALA A 247 -18.31 -0.19 -5.15
CA ALA A 247 -19.75 -0.26 -5.40
C ALA A 247 -20.53 -0.88 -4.22
N ASN A 248 -19.97 -1.87 -3.52
CA ASN A 248 -20.62 -2.52 -2.37
C ASN A 248 -20.36 -1.80 -1.03
N GLY A 249 -19.54 -0.75 -1.00
CA GLY A 249 -19.24 0.06 0.18
C GLY A 249 -18.13 -0.47 1.09
N GLU A 250 -17.57 -1.65 0.85
CA GLU A 250 -16.47 -2.22 1.65
C GLU A 250 -15.23 -1.31 1.61
N TYR A 251 -14.86 -0.81 0.42
CA TYR A 251 -13.77 0.14 0.25
C TYR A 251 -13.93 1.41 1.10
N ALA A 252 -15.10 2.04 1.04
CA ALA A 252 -15.37 3.26 1.81
C ALA A 252 -15.32 3.01 3.32
N ALA A 253 -15.82 1.85 3.78
CA ALA A 253 -15.76 1.46 5.19
C ALA A 253 -14.32 1.26 5.68
N ILE A 254 -13.45 0.65 4.87
CA ILE A 254 -12.03 0.47 5.17
C ILE A 254 -11.34 1.83 5.27
N LEU A 255 -11.49 2.70 4.27
CA LEU A 255 -10.84 4.02 4.29
C LEU A 255 -11.27 4.83 5.52
N LYS A 256 -12.56 4.86 5.81
CA LYS A 256 -13.10 5.55 7.00
C LYS A 256 -12.53 4.99 8.31
N LYS A 257 -12.39 3.67 8.42
CA LYS A 257 -11.87 3.01 9.63
C LYS A 257 -10.42 3.40 9.93
N TYR A 258 -9.63 3.63 8.87
CA TYR A 258 -8.20 3.90 8.98
C TYR A 258 -7.82 5.36 8.68
N ASP A 259 -8.79 6.26 8.61
CA ASP A 259 -8.61 7.69 8.35
C ASP A 259 -7.80 7.96 7.06
N LEU A 260 -8.16 7.25 6.00
CA LEU A 260 -7.58 7.38 4.68
C LEU A 260 -8.55 8.10 3.74
N GLU A 261 -8.02 8.99 2.89
CA GLU A 261 -8.83 9.72 1.93
C GLU A 261 -9.01 8.93 0.62
N PRO A 262 -10.20 8.91 0.04
CA PRO A 262 -10.42 8.25 -1.24
C PRO A 262 -9.63 8.93 -2.36
N VAL A 263 -9.27 8.15 -3.37
CA VAL A 263 -8.74 8.69 -4.63
C VAL A 263 -9.89 9.32 -5.41
N SER A 264 -9.70 10.57 -5.84
CA SER A 264 -10.66 11.25 -6.74
C SER A 264 -10.78 10.47 -8.06
N GLU A 265 -12.00 10.34 -8.57
CA GLU A 265 -12.27 9.78 -9.90
C GLU A 265 -11.80 10.71 -11.00
#